data_23841afbe2aa17a401d336ed1c9a5d31
#
_entry.id   23841afbe2aa17a401d336ed1c9a5d31
#
_cell.length_a   1.000
_cell.length_b   1.000
_cell.length_c   1.000
_cell.angle_alpha   90.00
_cell.angle_beta   90.00
_cell.angle_gamma   90.00
#
_symmetry.space_group_name_H-M   'P 1'
#
loop_
_entity.id
_entity.type
_entity.pdbx_description
1 polymer ?
#
loop_
_entity_poly.entity_id
_entity_poly.type
_entity_poly.pdbx_seq_one_letter_code
_entity_poly.pdbx_strand_id
1 'polypeptide(L)'
;KTIKVGGVQVGAGKRVTVDLPVANLYTHTNLTMPVHIVNGRHDGPTFFITSALHGDELNGIEIIKRLLKRVSPKSLHGCLLAIPIVNVFGFLNQSRYLPDRRDLNRSFPGRETGSIAARIANLVATEIIAQSNFGIDLHTGAINRTNLPQIRADLSNPVVRKMADAFGAPVAIDAAVRDGTLRQYASREGKPTLLYECGEALRFDELSIKAGVRGIVRVLRVLEMLPAAPPAKIVVAPTYANSTTWVR
;
A
#
# COMPACT_ATOMS: atom_id res chain seq x y z
N LYS A 1 -10.62 11.71 -16.26
CA LYS A 1 -11.54 10.85 -15.49
C LYS A 1 -11.75 11.42 -14.08
N THR A 2 -12.99 11.38 -13.56
CA THR A 2 -13.29 11.70 -12.15
C THR A 2 -13.20 10.44 -11.31
N ILE A 3 -12.65 10.54 -10.11
CA ILE A 3 -12.60 9.46 -9.11
C ILE A 3 -13.48 9.86 -7.91
N LYS A 4 -14.14 8.90 -7.27
CA LYS A 4 -15.01 9.16 -6.12
C LYS A 4 -14.53 8.32 -4.93
N VAL A 5 -14.28 8.94 -3.79
CA VAL A 5 -13.86 8.29 -2.54
C VAL A 5 -14.63 8.92 -1.39
N GLY A 6 -15.26 8.12 -0.53
CA GLY A 6 -16.02 8.62 0.61
C GLY A 6 -17.09 9.65 0.24
N GLY A 7 -17.73 9.50 -0.91
CA GLY A 7 -18.71 10.46 -1.42
C GLY A 7 -18.11 11.69 -2.12
N VAL A 8 -16.83 11.98 -1.95
CA VAL A 8 -16.15 13.15 -2.54
C VAL A 8 -15.71 12.86 -3.97
N GLN A 9 -16.08 13.71 -4.91
CA GLN A 9 -15.65 13.62 -6.30
C GLN A 9 -14.38 14.45 -6.53
N VAL A 10 -13.36 13.84 -7.10
CA VAL A 10 -12.07 14.47 -7.40
C VAL A 10 -11.84 14.46 -8.91
N GLY A 11 -11.92 15.64 -9.53
CA GLY A 11 -11.68 15.82 -10.96
C GLY A 11 -10.21 15.67 -11.36
N ALA A 12 -9.96 15.54 -12.66
CA ALA A 12 -8.62 15.42 -13.22
C ALA A 12 -7.74 16.66 -12.89
N GLY A 13 -6.46 16.45 -12.67
CA GLY A 13 -5.49 17.48 -12.34
C GLY A 13 -5.57 18.00 -10.89
N LYS A 14 -6.32 17.33 -10.01
CA LYS A 14 -6.52 17.74 -8.62
C LYS A 14 -5.80 16.81 -7.64
N ARG A 15 -5.46 17.41 -6.49
CA ARG A 15 -4.99 16.67 -5.29
C ARG A 15 -5.90 17.04 -4.12
N VAL A 16 -6.44 16.03 -3.45
CA VAL A 16 -7.37 16.20 -2.32
C VAL A 16 -7.02 15.14 -1.27
N THR A 17 -7.20 15.46 -0.01
CA THR A 17 -7.24 14.45 1.07
C THR A 17 -8.70 14.28 1.48
N VAL A 18 -9.16 13.04 1.51
CA VAL A 18 -10.49 12.66 1.97
C VAL A 18 -10.34 11.86 3.25
N ASP A 19 -11.08 12.25 4.27
CA ASP A 19 -11.09 11.57 5.55
C ASP A 19 -12.25 10.57 5.60
N LEU A 20 -11.95 9.27 5.45
CA LEU A 20 -12.95 8.22 5.53
C LEU A 20 -13.29 7.94 7.00
N PRO A 21 -14.58 7.98 7.40
CA PRO A 21 -14.98 7.74 8.78
C PRO A 21 -14.77 6.28 9.16
N VAL A 22 -14.03 6.04 10.24
CA VAL A 22 -13.74 4.71 10.79
C VAL A 22 -14.60 4.42 12.02
N ALA A 23 -14.65 5.35 12.96
CA ALA A 23 -15.41 5.25 14.19
C ALA A 23 -15.58 6.61 14.86
N ASN A 24 -16.52 6.66 15.82
CA ASN A 24 -16.60 7.76 16.77
C ASN A 24 -16.05 7.30 18.12
N LEU A 25 -15.18 8.08 18.72
CA LEU A 25 -14.72 7.86 20.08
C LEU A 25 -15.83 8.26 21.07
N TYR A 26 -15.77 7.75 22.28
CA TYR A 26 -16.73 8.12 23.35
C TYR A 26 -16.69 9.63 23.69
N THR A 27 -15.61 10.32 23.32
CA THR A 27 -15.48 11.79 23.43
C THR A 27 -16.18 12.54 22.30
N HIS A 28 -16.97 11.85 21.46
CA HIS A 28 -17.60 12.37 20.23
C HIS A 28 -16.59 12.86 19.16
N THR A 29 -15.31 12.54 19.29
CA THR A 29 -14.32 12.82 18.27
C THR A 29 -14.38 11.77 17.19
N ASN A 30 -14.50 12.20 15.93
CA ASN A 30 -14.45 11.32 14.77
C ASN A 30 -13.04 10.80 14.56
N LEU A 31 -12.90 9.47 14.47
CA LEU A 31 -11.68 8.83 14.02
C LEU A 31 -11.80 8.54 12.53
N THR A 32 -10.86 9.08 11.75
CA THR A 32 -10.88 8.98 10.30
C THR A 32 -9.61 8.34 9.75
N MET A 33 -9.72 7.71 8.60
CA MET A 33 -8.60 7.19 7.81
C MET A 33 -8.35 8.14 6.65
N PRO A 34 -7.21 8.87 6.63
CA PRO A 34 -6.92 9.83 5.57
C PRO A 34 -6.53 9.11 4.27
N VAL A 35 -7.18 9.46 3.18
CA VAL A 35 -6.87 9.01 1.82
C VAL A 35 -6.38 10.19 1.01
N HIS A 36 -5.11 10.17 0.63
CA HIS A 36 -4.56 11.17 -0.27
C HIS A 36 -4.80 10.74 -1.72
N ILE A 37 -5.56 11.54 -2.43
CA ILE A 37 -5.93 11.33 -3.82
C ILE A 37 -5.12 12.28 -4.69
N VAL A 38 -4.32 11.74 -5.59
CA VAL A 38 -3.67 12.53 -6.66
C VAL A 38 -4.28 12.07 -7.98
N ASN A 39 -5.27 12.82 -8.49
CA ASN A 39 -5.90 12.51 -9.76
C ASN A 39 -5.18 13.26 -10.87
N GLY A 40 -4.50 12.52 -11.74
CA GLY A 40 -3.71 13.04 -12.83
C GLY A 40 -4.53 13.79 -13.85
N ARG A 41 -3.87 14.72 -14.58
CA ARG A 41 -4.49 15.45 -15.69
C ARG A 41 -4.75 14.55 -16.89
N HIS A 42 -3.94 13.51 -17.06
CA HIS A 42 -4.00 12.57 -18.17
C HIS A 42 -4.71 11.28 -17.74
N ASP A 43 -5.45 10.66 -18.64
CA ASP A 43 -6.09 9.38 -18.39
C ASP A 43 -5.04 8.28 -18.17
N GLY A 44 -5.39 7.28 -17.40
CA GLY A 44 -4.53 6.15 -17.05
C GLY A 44 -5.15 5.30 -15.92
N PRO A 45 -4.41 4.31 -15.43
CA PRO A 45 -4.90 3.41 -14.40
C PRO A 45 -4.96 4.09 -13.03
N THR A 46 -5.72 3.48 -12.12
CA THR A 46 -5.73 3.84 -10.69
C THR A 46 -4.80 2.89 -9.93
N PHE A 47 -3.90 3.45 -9.14
CA PHE A 47 -2.93 2.72 -8.33
C PHE A 47 -3.16 3.03 -6.85
N PHE A 48 -3.35 2.00 -6.01
CA PHE A 48 -3.44 2.20 -4.58
C PHE A 48 -2.12 1.90 -3.87
N ILE A 49 -1.86 2.63 -2.78
CA ILE A 49 -0.75 2.37 -1.86
C ILE A 49 -1.30 2.40 -0.44
N THR A 50 -1.13 1.30 0.28
CA THR A 50 -1.49 1.17 1.69
C THR A 50 -0.26 1.03 2.57
N SER A 51 -0.37 1.50 3.81
CA SER A 51 0.63 1.31 4.85
C SER A 51 -0.04 1.24 6.21
N ALA A 52 0.71 0.79 7.19
CA ALA A 52 0.25 0.66 8.57
C ALA A 52 -1.09 -0.09 8.70
N LEU A 53 -1.27 -1.20 7.94
CA LEU A 53 -2.27 -2.22 8.25
C LEU A 53 -2.00 -2.81 9.66
N HIS A 54 -0.73 -2.90 10.01
CA HIS A 54 -0.28 -3.08 11.38
C HIS A 54 0.20 -1.72 11.88
N GLY A 55 -0.39 -1.25 12.98
CA GLY A 55 -0.21 0.14 13.41
C GLY A 55 1.19 0.49 13.89
N ASP A 56 2.03 -0.51 14.20
CA ASP A 56 3.42 -0.37 14.59
C ASP A 56 4.42 -0.33 13.42
N GLU A 57 3.96 -0.53 12.17
CA GLU A 57 4.81 -0.59 10.98
C GLU A 57 4.90 0.79 10.29
N LEU A 58 5.96 1.57 10.61
CA LEU A 58 6.01 3.01 10.33
C LEU A 58 6.69 3.41 9.01
N ASN A 59 7.59 2.57 8.45
CA ASN A 59 8.37 2.94 7.26
C ASN A 59 7.50 3.33 6.07
N GLY A 60 6.38 2.61 5.87
CA GLY A 60 5.45 2.87 4.79
C GLY A 60 4.80 4.25 4.85
N ILE A 61 4.56 4.78 6.05
CA ILE A 61 4.00 6.13 6.25
C ILE A 61 4.95 7.19 5.68
N GLU A 62 6.24 7.10 6.00
CA GLU A 62 7.23 8.04 5.49
C GLU A 62 7.51 7.84 4.00
N ILE A 63 7.44 6.59 3.50
CA ILE A 63 7.52 6.30 2.06
C ILE A 63 6.40 7.03 1.32
N ILE A 64 5.15 6.90 1.75
CA ILE A 64 4.00 7.56 1.13
C ILE A 64 4.14 9.08 1.20
N LYS A 65 4.52 9.64 2.35
CA LYS A 65 4.74 11.07 2.52
C LYS A 65 5.77 11.63 1.55
N ARG A 66 6.91 10.93 1.37
CA ARG A 66 7.97 11.34 0.42
C ARG A 66 7.52 11.15 -1.04
N LEU A 67 6.79 10.09 -1.33
CA LEU A 67 6.25 9.86 -2.67
C LEU A 67 5.28 10.97 -3.09
N LEU A 68 4.37 11.35 -2.20
CA LEU A 68 3.39 12.42 -2.45
C LEU A 68 4.05 13.76 -2.77
N LYS A 69 5.25 14.05 -2.28
CA LYS A 69 6.02 15.24 -2.66
C LYS A 69 6.59 15.16 -4.07
N ARG A 70 6.75 13.96 -4.64
CA ARG A 70 7.35 13.71 -5.96
C ARG A 70 6.32 13.55 -7.07
N VAL A 71 5.10 13.11 -6.73
CA VAL A 71 4.05 12.88 -7.72
C VAL A 71 3.22 14.14 -7.87
N SER A 72 3.17 14.68 -9.08
CA SER A 72 2.38 15.85 -9.41
C SER A 72 1.15 15.46 -10.24
N PRO A 73 -0.05 15.98 -9.95
CA PRO A 73 -1.22 15.75 -10.80
C PRO A 73 -1.02 16.28 -12.23
N LYS A 74 -0.07 17.19 -12.47
CA LYS A 74 0.23 17.71 -13.83
C LYS A 74 0.89 16.65 -14.72
N SER A 75 1.71 15.74 -14.15
CA SER A 75 2.50 14.75 -14.88
C SER A 75 2.02 13.32 -14.64
N LEU A 76 1.07 13.10 -13.75
CA LEU A 76 0.51 11.80 -13.48
C LEU A 76 -0.51 11.41 -14.55
N HIS A 77 -0.39 10.20 -15.07
CA HIS A 77 -1.39 9.52 -15.87
C HIS A 77 -2.22 8.61 -14.96
N GLY A 78 -3.53 8.76 -14.94
CA GLY A 78 -4.42 8.03 -14.04
C GLY A 78 -4.48 8.63 -12.63
N CYS A 79 -4.71 7.79 -11.63
CA CYS A 79 -4.94 8.22 -10.26
C CYS A 79 -4.09 7.44 -9.26
N LEU A 80 -3.55 8.14 -8.26
CA LEU A 80 -2.89 7.56 -7.10
C LEU A 80 -3.79 7.73 -5.87
N LEU A 81 -4.15 6.62 -5.22
CA LEU A 81 -4.85 6.56 -3.94
C LEU A 81 -3.85 6.12 -2.88
N ALA A 82 -3.45 6.99 -1.97
CA ALA A 82 -2.42 6.71 -0.99
C ALA A 82 -2.96 6.83 0.44
N ILE A 83 -2.90 5.73 1.18
CA ILE A 83 -3.40 5.61 2.55
C ILE A 83 -2.20 5.35 3.47
N PRO A 84 -1.64 6.38 4.12
CA PRO A 84 -0.46 6.20 4.96
C PRO A 84 -0.74 5.39 6.23
N ILE A 85 -1.95 5.48 6.77
CA ILE A 85 -2.33 4.81 8.00
C ILE A 85 -3.71 4.18 7.83
N VAL A 86 -3.75 2.88 7.59
CA VAL A 86 -5.02 2.14 7.47
C VAL A 86 -5.56 1.77 8.86
N ASN A 87 -4.71 1.20 9.72
CA ASN A 87 -5.07 0.86 11.10
C ASN A 87 -4.80 2.04 12.04
N VAL A 88 -5.68 3.03 12.01
CA VAL A 88 -5.54 4.26 12.82
C VAL A 88 -5.50 3.95 14.32
N PHE A 89 -6.30 2.99 14.79
CA PHE A 89 -6.27 2.57 16.20
C PHE A 89 -4.95 1.95 16.61
N GLY A 90 -4.45 1.02 15.78
CA GLY A 90 -3.16 0.38 16.03
C GLY A 90 -2.01 1.38 15.99
N PHE A 91 -2.06 2.35 15.07
CA PHE A 91 -1.06 3.41 14.97
C PHE A 91 -1.02 4.28 16.24
N LEU A 92 -2.17 4.74 16.74
CA LEU A 92 -2.24 5.54 17.97
C LEU A 92 -1.73 4.79 19.21
N ASN A 93 -1.94 3.48 19.24
CA ASN A 93 -1.51 2.63 20.35
C ASN A 93 -0.14 1.96 20.11
N GLN A 94 0.55 2.27 19.01
CA GLN A 94 1.81 1.64 18.62
C GLN A 94 1.73 0.11 18.63
N SER A 95 0.64 -0.43 18.17
CA SER A 95 0.28 -1.86 18.21
C SER A 95 0.03 -2.39 16.80
N ARG A 96 0.48 -3.62 16.58
CA ARG A 96 0.12 -4.37 15.38
C ARG A 96 -1.39 -4.52 15.21
N TYR A 97 -2.09 -4.74 16.32
CA TYR A 97 -3.49 -5.15 16.35
C TYR A 97 -4.45 -3.98 16.56
N LEU A 98 -5.69 -4.22 16.22
CA LEU A 98 -6.83 -3.38 16.60
C LEU A 98 -7.16 -3.53 18.10
N PRO A 99 -7.98 -2.64 18.70
CA PRO A 99 -8.35 -2.72 20.12
C PRO A 99 -9.00 -4.04 20.54
N ASP A 100 -9.70 -4.71 19.61
CA ASP A 100 -10.28 -6.03 19.80
C ASP A 100 -9.29 -7.19 19.58
N ARG A 101 -7.98 -6.89 19.51
CA ARG A 101 -6.86 -7.80 19.29
C ARG A 101 -6.88 -8.54 17.95
N ARG A 102 -7.69 -8.09 17.00
CA ARG A 102 -7.72 -8.67 15.67
C ARG A 102 -6.62 -8.10 14.78
N ASP A 103 -6.08 -8.98 13.92
CA ASP A 103 -5.19 -8.60 12.85
C ASP A 103 -6.02 -8.11 11.67
N LEU A 104 -5.89 -6.83 11.31
CA LEU A 104 -6.62 -6.25 10.19
C LEU A 104 -6.29 -6.98 8.88
N ASN A 105 -5.01 -7.41 8.71
CA ASN A 105 -4.57 -8.16 7.54
C ASN A 105 -4.94 -9.66 7.60
N ARG A 106 -6.03 -10.00 8.30
CA ARG A 106 -6.74 -11.29 8.31
C ARG A 106 -8.26 -11.09 8.21
N SER A 107 -8.68 -9.86 7.89
CA SER A 107 -10.10 -9.48 7.94
C SER A 107 -10.69 -9.11 6.59
N PHE A 108 -9.90 -9.13 5.50
CA PHE A 108 -10.37 -8.83 4.14
C PHE A 108 -11.21 -9.95 3.53
N PRO A 109 -12.28 -9.60 2.77
CA PRO A 109 -12.71 -8.25 2.37
C PRO A 109 -13.45 -7.46 3.47
N GLY A 110 -13.75 -8.07 4.59
CA GLY A 110 -14.57 -7.46 5.63
C GLY A 110 -16.07 -7.43 5.31
N ARG A 111 -16.79 -6.58 6.01
CA ARG A 111 -18.23 -6.33 5.84
C ARG A 111 -18.62 -5.01 6.51
N GLU A 112 -19.73 -4.41 6.10
CA GLU A 112 -20.19 -3.12 6.61
C GLU A 112 -20.50 -3.14 8.12
N THR A 113 -20.92 -4.28 8.63
CA THR A 113 -21.26 -4.47 10.04
C THR A 113 -20.30 -5.46 10.71
N GLY A 114 -20.27 -5.46 12.04
CA GLY A 114 -19.47 -6.38 12.85
C GLY A 114 -18.27 -5.72 13.51
N SER A 115 -17.15 -6.45 13.62
CA SER A 115 -15.96 -5.95 14.30
C SER A 115 -15.35 -4.74 13.60
N ILE A 116 -14.57 -3.95 14.35
CA ILE A 116 -13.84 -2.80 13.80
C ILE A 116 -12.94 -3.25 12.64
N ALA A 117 -12.26 -4.39 12.79
CA ALA A 117 -11.44 -4.98 11.73
C ALA A 117 -12.23 -5.25 10.44
N ALA A 118 -13.40 -5.86 10.57
CA ALA A 118 -14.24 -6.17 9.40
C ALA A 118 -14.73 -4.90 8.69
N ARG A 119 -15.07 -3.86 9.45
CA ARG A 119 -15.56 -2.59 8.90
C ARG A 119 -14.44 -1.81 8.19
N ILE A 120 -13.25 -1.74 8.79
CA ILE A 120 -12.09 -1.07 8.15
C ILE A 120 -11.67 -1.83 6.89
N ALA A 121 -11.60 -3.17 6.95
CA ALA A 121 -11.28 -3.98 5.78
C ALA A 121 -12.29 -3.76 4.63
N ASN A 122 -13.60 -3.72 4.95
CA ASN A 122 -14.64 -3.43 3.98
C ASN A 122 -14.51 -2.03 3.38
N LEU A 123 -14.22 -1.03 4.19
CA LEU A 123 -14.02 0.35 3.73
C LEU A 123 -12.86 0.45 2.73
N VAL A 124 -11.74 -0.22 3.01
CA VAL A 124 -10.59 -0.29 2.08
C VAL A 124 -10.96 -1.08 0.82
N ALA A 125 -11.68 -2.20 0.96
CA ALA A 125 -12.10 -3.03 -0.15
C ALA A 125 -13.00 -2.26 -1.13
N THR A 126 -14.02 -1.57 -0.61
CA THR A 126 -15.05 -0.90 -1.41
C THR A 126 -14.62 0.47 -1.94
N GLU A 127 -13.99 1.29 -1.11
CA GLU A 127 -13.63 2.67 -1.48
C GLU A 127 -12.30 2.76 -2.23
N ILE A 128 -11.38 1.78 -2.06
CA ILE A 128 -10.02 1.86 -2.58
C ILE A 128 -9.75 0.77 -3.60
N ILE A 129 -9.81 -0.51 -3.19
CA ILE A 129 -9.38 -1.63 -4.05
C ILE A 129 -10.33 -1.79 -5.24
N ALA A 130 -11.64 -1.70 -5.02
CA ALA A 130 -12.65 -1.89 -6.06
C ALA A 130 -12.43 -0.98 -7.29
N GLN A 131 -12.01 0.25 -7.09
CA GLN A 131 -11.78 1.21 -8.17
C GLN A 131 -10.32 1.27 -8.66
N SER A 132 -9.43 0.45 -8.10
CA SER A 132 -8.02 0.39 -8.48
C SER A 132 -7.75 -0.66 -9.55
N ASN A 133 -6.68 -0.47 -10.31
CA ASN A 133 -6.17 -1.42 -11.29
C ASN A 133 -4.95 -2.19 -10.75
N PHE A 134 -4.14 -1.53 -9.94
CA PHE A 134 -2.90 -2.06 -9.37
C PHE A 134 -2.73 -1.57 -7.94
N GLY A 135 -1.84 -2.23 -7.17
CA GLY A 135 -1.55 -1.78 -5.83
C GLY A 135 -0.20 -2.20 -5.26
N ILE A 136 0.12 -1.59 -4.13
CA ILE A 136 1.23 -2.01 -3.28
C ILE A 136 0.85 -1.81 -1.81
N ASP A 137 1.15 -2.82 -1.00
CA ASP A 137 0.98 -2.79 0.45
C ASP A 137 2.36 -2.74 1.13
N LEU A 138 2.56 -1.76 2.02
CA LEU A 138 3.84 -1.46 2.63
C LEU A 138 3.87 -1.95 4.08
N HIS A 139 4.81 -2.85 4.36
CA HIS A 139 4.98 -3.50 5.65
C HIS A 139 6.42 -3.38 6.17
N THR A 140 6.61 -3.74 7.43
CA THR A 140 7.91 -3.96 8.04
C THR A 140 7.98 -5.33 8.71
N GLY A 141 9.15 -5.75 9.15
CA GLY A 141 9.25 -6.81 10.14
C GLY A 141 8.55 -6.41 11.45
N ALA A 142 8.20 -7.40 12.25
CA ALA A 142 7.65 -7.16 13.59
C ALA A 142 8.72 -6.61 14.53
N ILE A 143 8.33 -6.24 15.75
CA ILE A 143 9.26 -5.82 16.80
C ILE A 143 10.35 -6.89 17.01
N ASN A 144 11.61 -6.45 17.10
CA ASN A 144 12.82 -7.28 17.20
C ASN A 144 13.06 -8.19 15.97
N ARG A 145 12.52 -7.82 14.81
CA ARG A 145 12.72 -8.54 13.54
C ARG A 145 12.91 -7.55 12.40
N THR A 146 14.12 -7.47 11.90
CA THR A 146 14.44 -6.58 10.78
C THR A 146 14.36 -7.34 9.46
N ASN A 147 13.55 -6.86 8.53
CA ASN A 147 13.49 -7.37 7.17
C ASN A 147 14.45 -6.61 6.25
N LEU A 148 15.27 -7.35 5.50
CA LEU A 148 15.90 -6.80 4.32
C LEU A 148 14.80 -6.30 3.36
N PRO A 149 14.97 -5.14 2.70
CA PRO A 149 14.02 -4.69 1.68
C PRO A 149 13.73 -5.78 0.66
N GLN A 150 12.48 -6.25 0.60
CA GLN A 150 12.06 -7.37 -0.24
C GLN A 150 10.65 -7.19 -0.76
N ILE A 151 10.37 -7.76 -1.92
CA ILE A 151 9.02 -7.91 -2.46
C ILE A 151 8.52 -9.32 -2.17
N ARG A 152 7.28 -9.42 -1.72
CA ARG A 152 6.53 -10.68 -1.61
C ARG A 152 5.32 -10.58 -2.53
N ALA A 153 5.23 -11.48 -3.49
CA ALA A 153 4.20 -11.40 -4.53
C ALA A 153 3.92 -12.79 -5.13
N ASP A 154 2.83 -12.92 -5.84
CA ASP A 154 2.57 -14.05 -6.74
C ASP A 154 3.32 -13.78 -8.05
N LEU A 155 4.53 -14.33 -8.16
CA LEU A 155 5.40 -14.12 -9.30
C LEU A 155 5.04 -14.95 -10.53
N SER A 156 4.04 -15.83 -10.42
CA SER A 156 3.46 -16.53 -11.57
C SER A 156 2.63 -15.61 -12.46
N ASN A 157 2.09 -14.53 -11.89
CA ASN A 157 1.37 -13.50 -12.63
C ASN A 157 2.39 -12.59 -13.37
N PRO A 158 2.36 -12.51 -14.71
CA PRO A 158 3.34 -11.74 -15.48
C PRO A 158 3.33 -10.24 -15.20
N VAL A 159 2.17 -9.67 -14.85
CA VAL A 159 2.05 -8.26 -14.51
C VAL A 159 2.69 -7.98 -13.14
N VAL A 160 2.40 -8.83 -12.16
CA VAL A 160 3.01 -8.75 -10.82
C VAL A 160 4.52 -8.93 -10.92
N ARG A 161 4.99 -9.87 -11.74
CA ARG A 161 6.42 -10.09 -12.02
C ARG A 161 7.07 -8.83 -12.60
N LYS A 162 6.46 -8.23 -13.63
CA LYS A 162 6.92 -6.98 -14.24
C LYS A 162 7.02 -5.84 -13.21
N MET A 163 6.02 -5.73 -12.32
CA MET A 163 6.03 -4.73 -11.25
C MET A 163 7.16 -4.99 -10.23
N ALA A 164 7.39 -6.25 -9.84
CA ALA A 164 8.44 -6.64 -8.89
C ALA A 164 9.84 -6.37 -9.47
N ASP A 165 10.07 -6.70 -10.75
CA ASP A 165 11.32 -6.41 -11.46
C ASP A 165 11.59 -4.90 -11.50
N ALA A 166 10.57 -4.12 -11.85
CA ALA A 166 10.66 -2.67 -11.90
C ALA A 166 10.94 -2.06 -10.52
N PHE A 167 10.33 -2.59 -9.47
CA PHE A 167 10.55 -2.11 -8.11
C PHE A 167 12.05 -2.18 -7.75
N GLY A 168 12.71 -3.29 -8.08
CA GLY A 168 14.14 -3.46 -7.91
C GLY A 168 14.58 -3.54 -6.45
N ALA A 169 13.80 -4.25 -5.62
CA ALA A 169 14.25 -4.69 -4.30
C ALA A 169 15.33 -5.77 -4.45
N PRO A 170 16.28 -5.89 -3.50
CA PRO A 170 17.33 -6.90 -3.60
C PRO A 170 16.79 -8.34 -3.65
N VAL A 171 15.64 -8.60 -3.05
CA VAL A 171 15.00 -9.92 -3.05
C VAL A 171 13.54 -9.82 -3.49
N ALA A 172 13.11 -10.71 -4.35
CA ALA A 172 11.72 -10.94 -4.71
C ALA A 172 11.34 -12.39 -4.36
N ILE A 173 10.36 -12.54 -3.50
CA ILE A 173 9.92 -13.84 -2.98
C ILE A 173 8.61 -14.22 -3.65
N ASP A 174 8.58 -15.37 -4.30
CA ASP A 174 7.34 -15.98 -4.72
C ASP A 174 6.61 -16.50 -3.49
N ALA A 175 5.58 -15.77 -3.10
CA ALA A 175 4.87 -16.00 -1.86
C ALA A 175 3.39 -16.26 -2.12
N ALA A 176 2.94 -17.46 -1.80
CA ALA A 176 1.53 -17.79 -1.81
C ALA A 176 0.70 -16.73 -1.06
N VAL A 177 -0.46 -16.45 -1.58
CA VAL A 177 -1.39 -15.52 -0.92
C VAL A 177 -2.03 -16.20 0.28
N ARG A 178 -2.11 -15.48 1.39
CA ARG A 178 -2.70 -15.98 2.63
C ARG A 178 -4.12 -15.46 2.77
N ASP A 179 -5.05 -16.34 3.15
CA ASP A 179 -6.46 -16.00 3.31
C ASP A 179 -6.69 -14.84 4.28
N GLY A 180 -7.67 -13.99 3.93
CA GLY A 180 -8.05 -12.83 4.70
C GLY A 180 -7.09 -11.64 4.62
N THR A 181 -6.03 -11.71 3.81
CA THR A 181 -5.12 -10.58 3.60
C THR A 181 -5.61 -9.63 2.52
N LEU A 182 -5.20 -8.36 2.60
CA LEU A 182 -5.45 -7.36 1.56
C LEU A 182 -4.96 -7.86 0.20
N ARG A 183 -3.73 -8.39 0.13
CA ARG A 183 -3.12 -8.89 -1.11
C ARG A 183 -3.92 -10.03 -1.72
N GLN A 184 -4.42 -10.97 -0.91
CA GLN A 184 -5.26 -12.06 -1.40
C GLN A 184 -6.58 -11.54 -1.98
N TYR A 185 -7.24 -10.64 -1.27
CA TYR A 185 -8.48 -10.03 -1.76
C TYR A 185 -8.24 -9.29 -3.07
N ALA A 186 -7.23 -8.40 -3.13
CA ALA A 186 -6.88 -7.68 -4.34
C ALA A 186 -6.57 -8.63 -5.53
N SER A 187 -5.84 -9.72 -5.28
CA SER A 187 -5.55 -10.74 -6.30
C SER A 187 -6.82 -11.42 -6.83
N ARG A 188 -7.76 -11.79 -5.95
CA ARG A 188 -9.06 -12.37 -6.34
C ARG A 188 -9.91 -11.43 -7.18
N GLU A 189 -9.82 -10.12 -6.89
CA GLU A 189 -10.48 -9.06 -7.67
C GLU A 189 -9.72 -8.72 -8.97
N GLY A 190 -8.70 -9.49 -9.33
CA GLY A 190 -7.91 -9.25 -10.53
C GLY A 190 -7.07 -7.99 -10.47
N LYS A 191 -6.64 -7.56 -9.27
CA LYS A 191 -5.80 -6.36 -9.04
C LYS A 191 -4.37 -6.79 -8.70
N PRO A 192 -3.43 -6.80 -9.68
CA PRO A 192 -2.03 -7.08 -9.42
C PRO A 192 -1.48 -6.22 -8.29
N THR A 193 -0.98 -6.86 -7.23
CA THR A 193 -0.58 -6.17 -6.00
C THR A 193 0.74 -6.72 -5.48
N LEU A 194 1.69 -5.81 -5.22
CA LEU A 194 2.93 -6.12 -4.52
C LEU A 194 2.75 -5.96 -3.01
N LEU A 195 3.54 -6.69 -2.25
CA LEU A 195 3.77 -6.43 -0.84
C LEU A 195 5.26 -6.13 -0.66
N TYR A 196 5.58 -4.95 -0.12
CA TYR A 196 6.94 -4.53 0.19
C TYR A 196 7.18 -4.64 1.69
N GLU A 197 8.14 -5.47 2.08
CA GLU A 197 8.58 -5.67 3.45
C GLU A 197 9.94 -5.02 3.65
N CYS A 198 10.12 -4.20 4.70
CA CYS A 198 11.40 -3.53 4.90
C CYS A 198 11.59 -3.01 6.33
N GLY A 199 12.78 -3.22 6.90
CA GLY A 199 13.13 -2.75 8.23
C GLY A 199 12.32 -3.42 9.35
N GLU A 200 12.12 -2.70 10.45
CA GLU A 200 11.51 -3.20 11.69
C GLU A 200 10.37 -2.28 12.14
N ALA A 201 9.41 -2.82 12.86
CA ALA A 201 8.33 -2.07 13.50
C ALA A 201 8.87 -1.01 14.48
N LEU A 202 8.12 0.07 14.67
CA LEU A 202 8.41 1.22 15.55
C LEU A 202 9.74 1.94 15.26
N ARG A 203 10.29 1.75 14.06
CA ARG A 203 11.54 2.41 13.63
C ARG A 203 11.41 2.97 12.23
N PHE A 204 12.09 4.10 11.99
CA PHE A 204 12.31 4.61 10.64
C PHE A 204 13.68 4.15 10.16
N ASP A 205 13.70 3.35 9.09
CA ASP A 205 14.92 2.92 8.42
C ASP A 205 15.09 3.69 7.10
N GLU A 206 16.03 4.60 7.08
CA GLU A 206 16.25 5.49 5.94
C GLU A 206 16.61 4.75 4.65
N LEU A 207 17.35 3.63 4.74
CA LEU A 207 17.70 2.81 3.58
C LEU A 207 16.45 2.18 2.98
N SER A 208 15.64 1.56 3.82
CA SER A 208 14.37 0.95 3.44
C SER A 208 13.38 1.96 2.87
N ILE A 209 13.28 3.14 3.50
CA ILE A 209 12.41 4.23 3.03
C ILE A 209 12.84 4.72 1.65
N LYS A 210 14.12 5.00 1.45
CA LYS A 210 14.65 5.43 0.14
C LYS A 210 14.46 4.37 -0.94
N ALA A 211 14.67 3.10 -0.60
CA ALA A 211 14.44 1.98 -1.52
C ALA A 211 12.97 1.88 -1.92
N GLY A 212 12.05 1.96 -0.95
CA GLY A 212 10.61 1.95 -1.18
C GLY A 212 10.14 3.09 -2.10
N VAL A 213 10.54 4.33 -1.80
CA VAL A 213 10.19 5.49 -2.65
C VAL A 213 10.68 5.32 -4.08
N ARG A 214 11.94 4.89 -4.26
CA ARG A 214 12.51 4.66 -5.61
C ARG A 214 11.82 3.52 -6.33
N GLY A 215 11.53 2.42 -5.60
CA GLY A 215 10.86 1.26 -6.15
C GLY A 215 9.47 1.60 -6.66
N ILE A 216 8.65 2.29 -5.85
CA ILE A 216 7.31 2.71 -6.26
C ILE A 216 7.35 3.63 -7.48
N VAL A 217 8.25 4.60 -7.53
CA VAL A 217 8.41 5.48 -8.69
C VAL A 217 8.73 4.69 -9.97
N ARG A 218 9.56 3.64 -9.89
CA ARG A 218 9.85 2.76 -11.02
C ARG A 218 8.64 1.94 -11.44
N VAL A 219 7.87 1.41 -10.48
CA VAL A 219 6.61 0.71 -10.76
C VAL A 219 5.62 1.63 -11.46
N LEU A 220 5.43 2.85 -10.98
CA LEU A 220 4.53 3.82 -11.63
C LEU A 220 4.99 4.17 -13.06
N ARG A 221 6.29 4.16 -13.32
CA ARG A 221 6.84 4.38 -14.68
C ARG A 221 6.60 3.20 -15.61
N VAL A 222 6.82 1.97 -15.14
CA VAL A 222 6.60 0.77 -15.96
C VAL A 222 5.11 0.52 -16.25
N LEU A 223 4.23 1.08 -15.42
CA LEU A 223 2.78 1.14 -15.62
C LEU A 223 2.35 2.39 -16.40
N GLU A 224 3.29 3.14 -16.95
CA GLU A 224 3.06 4.35 -17.76
C GLU A 224 2.28 5.46 -17.02
N MET A 225 2.26 5.41 -15.68
CA MET A 225 1.64 6.43 -14.85
C MET A 225 2.53 7.67 -14.63
N LEU A 226 3.83 7.53 -14.78
CA LEU A 226 4.81 8.62 -14.72
C LEU A 226 5.69 8.60 -15.98
N PRO A 227 6.24 9.77 -16.37
CA PRO A 227 7.16 9.85 -17.51
C PRO A 227 8.33 8.89 -17.35
N ALA A 228 8.77 8.31 -18.47
CA ALA A 228 9.94 7.44 -18.51
C ALA A 228 11.17 8.14 -17.91
N ALA A 229 12.03 7.37 -17.24
CA ALA A 229 13.31 7.89 -16.78
C ALA A 229 14.40 7.63 -17.85
N PRO A 230 15.49 8.40 -17.83
CA PRO A 230 16.70 8.00 -18.52
C PRO A 230 17.12 6.60 -18.08
N PRO A 231 17.73 5.78 -18.97
CA PRO A 231 18.17 4.45 -18.63
C PRO A 231 19.14 4.49 -17.44
N ALA A 232 18.91 3.61 -16.46
CA ALA A 232 19.79 3.50 -15.30
C ALA A 232 21.16 2.96 -15.75
N LYS A 233 22.25 3.54 -15.22
CA LYS A 233 23.63 3.08 -15.53
C LYS A 233 23.90 1.65 -15.08
N ILE A 234 23.21 1.18 -14.02
CA ILE A 234 23.31 -0.18 -13.49
C ILE A 234 21.91 -0.61 -13.07
N VAL A 235 21.44 -1.71 -13.61
CA VAL A 235 20.21 -2.39 -13.17
C VAL A 235 20.65 -3.71 -12.52
N VAL A 236 20.49 -3.81 -11.21
CA VAL A 236 20.68 -5.08 -10.49
C VAL A 236 19.34 -5.77 -10.45
N ALA A 237 19.27 -6.94 -11.07
CA ALA A 237 18.06 -7.77 -10.97
C ALA A 237 17.88 -8.30 -9.53
N PRO A 238 16.65 -8.44 -9.04
CA PRO A 238 16.41 -9.02 -7.74
C PRO A 238 16.83 -10.50 -7.70
N THR A 239 17.27 -10.96 -6.54
CA THR A 239 17.39 -12.39 -6.27
C THR A 239 16.00 -12.95 -6.07
N TYR A 240 15.63 -13.97 -6.83
CA TYR A 240 14.34 -14.64 -6.71
C TYR A 240 14.42 -15.80 -5.73
N ALA A 241 13.48 -15.86 -4.78
CA ALA A 241 13.31 -16.97 -3.85
C ALA A 241 11.93 -17.60 -4.05
N ASN A 242 11.88 -18.91 -4.25
CA ASN A 242 10.66 -19.68 -4.49
C ASN A 242 10.01 -20.18 -3.18
N SER A 243 10.68 -20.00 -2.05
CA SER A 243 10.17 -20.42 -0.74
C SER A 243 10.78 -19.60 0.38
N THR A 244 10.11 -19.59 1.52
CA THR A 244 10.63 -18.98 2.76
C THR A 244 10.37 -19.89 3.93
N THR A 245 11.35 -20.02 4.82
CA THR A 245 11.20 -20.71 6.10
C THR A 245 11.28 -19.70 7.23
N TRP A 246 10.35 -19.78 8.16
CA TRP A 246 10.40 -18.98 9.38
C TRP A 246 11.29 -19.66 10.40
N VAL A 247 12.39 -19.03 10.77
CA VAL A 247 13.22 -19.44 11.90
C VAL A 247 12.78 -18.60 13.11
N ARG A 248 12.38 -19.27 14.19
CA ARG A 248 11.96 -18.64 15.46
C ARG A 248 13.03 -18.85 16.52
#